data_46ba1c487a43900ba969d4b88c3a6209
#
_entry.id   46ba1c487a43900ba969d4b88c3a6209
#
_cell.length_a   1.000
_cell.length_b   1.000
_cell.length_c   1.000
_cell.angle_alpha   90.00
_cell.angle_beta   90.00
_cell.angle_gamma   90.00
#
_symmetry.space_group_name_H-M   'P 1'
#
loop_
_entity.id
_entity.type
_entity.pdbx_description
1 polymer ?
#
loop_
_entity_poly.entity_id
_entity_poly.type
_entity_poly.pdbx_seq_one_letter_code
_entity_poly.pdbx_strand_id
1 'polypeptide(L)'
;DREGNNVFEGGFLGLDNITVIDRSEKLPHGAVLEQSDATGWMGMLCLQLMRIALELARENKAYEALATKFFQHYIYVGAAMKRMGGRNYQLFDEADGFFYDVLRFPDGSFEKFRVRSLVGLVPLYAIERLEEKWIEPFKDFRESMIWFVRNKAHVVQNVCYPVNREG
;
A
#
# COMPACT_ATOMS: atom_id res chain seq x y z
N ASP A 1 -9.09 -4.55 4.91
CA ASP A 1 -10.26 -4.49 5.79
C ASP A 1 -11.24 -5.64 5.51
N ARG A 2 -12.29 -5.75 6.29
CA ARG A 2 -13.30 -6.81 6.14
C ARG A 2 -14.15 -6.69 4.87
N GLU A 3 -14.13 -5.55 4.23
CA GLU A 3 -14.89 -5.27 3.01
C GLU A 3 -14.07 -5.50 1.74
N GLY A 4 -12.82 -5.94 1.89
CA GLY A 4 -11.92 -6.22 0.76
C GLY A 4 -11.22 -4.99 0.19
N ASN A 5 -11.27 -3.83 0.85
CA ASN A 5 -10.39 -2.72 0.52
C ASN A 5 -8.98 -3.05 1.00
N ASN A 6 -7.98 -2.68 0.25
CA ASN A 6 -6.58 -3.04 0.54
C ASN A 6 -5.94 -2.11 1.59
N VAL A 7 -6.63 -1.85 2.68
CA VAL A 7 -6.16 -1.14 3.87
C VAL A 7 -6.26 -2.04 5.09
N PHE A 8 -5.53 -1.72 6.15
CA PHE A 8 -5.43 -2.53 7.36
C PHE A 8 -6.10 -1.84 8.55
N GLU A 9 -6.99 -2.60 9.19
CA GLU A 9 -7.78 -2.20 10.34
C GLU A 9 -7.10 -2.64 11.62
N GLY A 10 -6.12 -1.90 12.07
CA GLY A 10 -5.48 -2.23 13.31
C GLY A 10 -4.70 -3.54 13.31
N GLY A 11 -4.22 -3.89 14.46
CA GLY A 11 -3.50 -5.11 14.72
C GLY A 11 -2.02 -4.89 15.02
N PHE A 12 -1.28 -5.96 15.00
CA PHE A 12 0.09 -6.07 15.49
C PHE A 12 1.12 -5.16 14.80
N LEU A 13 0.85 -4.71 13.57
CA LEU A 13 1.80 -3.91 12.79
C LEU A 13 1.65 -2.39 13.02
N GLY A 14 0.61 -1.96 13.70
CA GLY A 14 0.42 -0.55 14.02
C GLY A 14 1.30 -0.11 15.19
N LEU A 15 1.66 1.15 15.20
CA LEU A 15 2.34 1.75 16.35
C LEU A 15 1.33 2.04 17.46
N ASP A 16 1.60 1.51 18.65
CA ASP A 16 0.80 1.78 19.83
C ASP A 16 1.13 3.15 20.43
N ASN A 17 0.26 3.67 21.29
CA ASN A 17 0.51 4.87 22.12
C ASN A 17 0.87 6.17 21.36
N ILE A 18 0.50 6.30 20.10
CA ILE A 18 0.79 7.49 19.29
C ILE A 18 -0.44 8.40 19.12
N THR A 19 -1.62 7.89 19.43
CA THR A 19 -2.88 8.62 19.32
C THR A 19 -3.60 8.67 20.68
N VAL A 20 -4.71 9.40 20.73
CA VAL A 20 -5.56 9.52 21.93
C VAL A 20 -6.44 8.29 22.17
N ILE A 21 -6.40 7.32 21.28
CA ILE A 21 -7.13 6.05 21.40
C ILE A 21 -6.14 4.88 21.37
N ASP A 22 -6.51 3.79 22.04
CA ASP A 22 -5.75 2.55 21.93
C ASP A 22 -6.03 1.92 20.56
N ARG A 23 -5.02 1.91 19.71
CA ARG A 23 -5.11 1.41 18.33
C ARG A 23 -5.16 -0.11 18.23
N SER A 24 -4.83 -0.81 19.33
CA SER A 24 -4.83 -2.27 19.41
C SER A 24 -6.18 -2.83 19.88
N GLU A 25 -6.98 -2.02 20.54
CA GLU A 25 -8.26 -2.44 21.11
C GLU A 25 -9.43 -2.34 20.13
N LYS A 26 -10.45 -3.13 20.41
CA LYS A 26 -11.73 -3.03 19.70
C LYS A 26 -12.44 -1.74 20.10
N LEU A 27 -12.68 -0.88 19.16
CA LEU A 27 -13.34 0.39 19.39
C LEU A 27 -14.84 0.22 19.69
N PRO A 28 -15.41 1.11 20.54
CA PRO A 28 -16.82 1.06 20.89
C PRO A 28 -17.71 1.37 19.68
N HIS A 29 -18.98 0.98 19.80
CA HIS A 29 -20.04 1.27 18.81
C HIS A 29 -19.76 0.75 17.39
N GLY A 30 -18.89 -0.26 17.25
CA GLY A 30 -18.55 -0.83 15.93
C GLY A 30 -17.69 0.07 15.04
N ALA A 31 -17.07 1.08 15.61
CA ALA A 31 -16.09 1.90 14.90
C ALA A 31 -14.85 1.08 14.51
N VAL A 32 -14.24 1.42 13.41
CA VAL A 32 -13.04 0.77 12.87
C VAL A 32 -11.98 1.82 12.60
N LEU A 33 -10.75 1.56 13.03
CA LEU A 33 -9.61 2.41 12.73
C LEU A 33 -8.84 1.83 11.54
N GLU A 34 -8.81 2.58 10.45
CA GLU A 34 -8.00 2.26 9.29
C GLU A 34 -6.63 2.92 9.45
N GLN A 35 -5.60 2.08 9.55
CA GLN A 35 -4.27 2.50 9.99
C GLN A 35 -3.33 2.77 8.82
N SER A 36 -2.73 3.94 8.81
CA SER A 36 -1.77 4.34 7.78
C SER A 36 -0.45 3.59 7.90
N ASP A 37 0.08 3.43 9.11
CA ASP A 37 1.33 2.70 9.33
C ASP A 37 1.20 1.21 9.03
N ALA A 38 0.18 0.54 9.54
CA ALA A 38 -0.06 -0.88 9.27
C ALA A 38 -0.24 -1.12 7.75
N THR A 39 -0.97 -0.25 7.07
CA THR A 39 -1.15 -0.32 5.61
C THR A 39 0.16 -0.05 4.87
N GLY A 40 0.94 0.93 5.31
CA GLY A 40 2.27 1.24 4.77
C GLY A 40 3.25 0.08 4.92
N TRP A 41 3.29 -0.57 6.09
CA TRP A 41 4.09 -1.76 6.34
C TRP A 41 3.73 -2.90 5.40
N MET A 42 2.46 -3.14 5.13
CA MET A 42 2.03 -4.18 4.18
C MET A 42 2.46 -3.84 2.75
N GLY A 43 2.41 -2.56 2.36
CA GLY A 43 2.96 -2.11 1.09
C GLY A 43 4.47 -2.38 0.98
N MET A 44 5.24 -2.05 2.01
CA MET A 44 6.68 -2.32 2.08
C MET A 44 6.98 -3.82 2.01
N LEU A 45 6.24 -4.64 2.77
CA LEU A 45 6.40 -6.10 2.74
C LEU A 45 6.13 -6.67 1.36
N CYS A 46 5.13 -6.18 0.63
CA CYS A 46 4.89 -6.59 -0.75
C CYS A 46 6.11 -6.32 -1.64
N LEU A 47 6.73 -5.15 -1.52
CA LEU A 47 7.92 -4.83 -2.30
C LEU A 47 9.11 -5.72 -1.93
N GLN A 48 9.35 -5.96 -0.65
CA GLN A 48 10.43 -6.84 -0.18
C GLN A 48 10.22 -8.29 -0.65
N LEU A 49 8.99 -8.81 -0.53
CA LEU A 49 8.67 -10.16 -1.00
C LEU A 49 8.74 -10.28 -2.52
N MET A 50 8.40 -9.23 -3.25
CA MET A 50 8.65 -9.17 -4.70
C MET A 50 10.14 -9.29 -5.02
N ARG A 51 11.00 -8.55 -4.31
CA ARG A 51 12.46 -8.61 -4.48
C ARG A 51 13.01 -10.00 -4.19
N ILE A 52 12.59 -10.62 -3.08
CA ILE A 52 12.98 -11.98 -2.72
C ILE A 52 12.53 -12.97 -3.80
N ALA A 53 11.28 -12.87 -4.26
CA ALA A 53 10.76 -13.75 -5.30
C ALA A 53 11.54 -13.61 -6.62
N LEU A 54 11.94 -12.40 -7.02
CA LEU A 54 12.78 -12.19 -8.21
C LEU A 54 14.19 -12.75 -8.03
N GLU A 55 14.77 -12.68 -6.83
CA GLU A 55 16.08 -13.33 -6.58
C GLU A 55 15.97 -14.84 -6.68
N LEU A 56 14.93 -15.44 -6.11
CA LEU A 56 14.66 -16.87 -6.25
C LEU A 56 14.34 -17.30 -7.69
N ALA A 57 13.76 -16.40 -8.48
CA ALA A 57 13.45 -16.65 -9.89
C ALA A 57 14.69 -16.84 -10.76
N ARG A 58 15.88 -16.44 -10.30
CA ARG A 58 17.15 -16.73 -10.97
C ARG A 58 17.44 -18.23 -11.04
N GLU A 59 17.01 -18.97 -10.02
CA GLU A 59 17.20 -20.41 -9.92
C GLU A 59 15.94 -21.19 -10.37
N ASN A 60 14.76 -20.63 -10.12
CA ASN A 60 13.49 -21.27 -10.46
C ASN A 60 12.48 -20.24 -10.97
N LYS A 61 12.27 -20.26 -12.29
CA LYS A 61 11.38 -19.35 -13.00
C LYS A 61 9.94 -19.27 -12.45
N ALA A 62 9.46 -20.28 -11.77
CA ALA A 62 8.13 -20.28 -11.16
C ALA A 62 7.91 -19.12 -10.18
N TYR A 63 8.98 -18.59 -9.59
CA TYR A 63 8.91 -17.44 -8.67
C TYR A 63 8.60 -16.10 -9.36
N GLU A 64 8.71 -15.99 -10.69
CA GLU A 64 8.29 -14.78 -11.41
C GLU A 64 6.79 -14.50 -11.23
N ALA A 65 5.96 -15.55 -11.22
CA ALA A 65 4.52 -15.42 -10.97
C ALA A 65 4.24 -14.89 -9.55
N LEU A 66 5.02 -15.33 -8.56
CA LEU A 66 4.91 -14.84 -7.19
C LEU A 66 5.34 -13.38 -7.07
N ALA A 67 6.43 -12.99 -7.74
CA ALA A 67 6.86 -11.60 -7.81
C ALA A 67 5.78 -10.69 -8.42
N THR A 68 5.15 -11.15 -9.52
CA THR A 68 4.03 -10.44 -10.16
C THR A 68 2.87 -10.24 -9.19
N LYS A 69 2.53 -11.26 -8.40
CA LYS A 69 1.47 -11.18 -7.40
C LYS A 69 1.77 -10.11 -6.34
N PHE A 70 2.99 -10.08 -5.82
CA PHE A 70 3.39 -9.07 -4.82
C PHE A 70 3.43 -7.66 -5.40
N PHE A 71 3.89 -7.49 -6.64
CA PHE A 71 3.79 -6.22 -7.36
C PHE A 71 2.35 -5.72 -7.43
N GLN A 72 1.42 -6.57 -7.86
CA GLN A 72 0.00 -6.22 -7.95
C GLN A 72 -0.59 -5.85 -6.58
N HIS A 73 -0.29 -6.61 -5.53
CA HIS A 73 -0.75 -6.29 -4.17
C HIS A 73 -0.22 -4.94 -3.70
N TYR A 74 1.05 -4.65 -3.94
CA TYR A 74 1.61 -3.33 -3.64
C TYR A 74 0.83 -2.20 -4.31
N ILE A 75 0.52 -2.34 -5.59
CA ILE A 75 -0.23 -1.33 -6.33
C ILE A 75 -1.63 -1.14 -5.73
N TYR A 76 -2.32 -2.23 -5.39
CA TYR A 76 -3.65 -2.14 -4.77
C TYR A 76 -3.60 -1.49 -3.39
N VAL A 77 -2.62 -1.79 -2.56
CA VAL A 77 -2.41 -1.15 -1.26
C VAL A 77 -2.15 0.35 -1.44
N GLY A 78 -1.22 0.73 -2.31
CA GLY A 78 -0.89 2.13 -2.59
C GLY A 78 -2.08 2.92 -3.15
N ALA A 79 -2.86 2.31 -4.04
CA ALA A 79 -4.07 2.92 -4.58
C ALA A 79 -5.13 3.12 -3.49
N ALA A 80 -5.34 2.14 -2.60
CA ALA A 80 -6.29 2.22 -1.51
C ALA A 80 -5.95 3.33 -0.51
N MET A 81 -4.66 3.55 -0.22
CA MET A 81 -4.22 4.63 0.66
C MET A 81 -4.53 6.02 0.10
N LYS A 82 -4.52 6.17 -1.22
CA LYS A 82 -4.78 7.43 -1.91
C LYS A 82 -6.24 7.59 -2.34
N ARG A 83 -6.96 6.49 -2.53
CA ARG A 83 -8.36 6.51 -2.94
C ARG A 83 -9.05 5.21 -2.57
N MET A 84 -9.87 5.26 -1.55
CA MET A 84 -10.62 4.12 -1.00
C MET A 84 -11.85 3.77 -1.83
N GLY A 85 -11.68 3.25 -3.04
CA GLY A 85 -12.80 2.76 -3.87
C GLY A 85 -13.90 3.80 -4.05
N GLY A 86 -15.13 3.47 -3.67
CA GLY A 86 -16.29 4.36 -3.69
C GLY A 86 -16.48 5.21 -2.43
N ARG A 87 -15.56 5.17 -1.48
CA ARG A 87 -15.66 5.91 -0.22
C ARG A 87 -15.19 7.36 -0.36
N ASN A 88 -15.74 8.23 0.48
CA ASN A 88 -15.45 9.67 0.45
C ASN A 88 -14.21 10.08 1.26
N TYR A 89 -13.36 9.13 1.67
CA TYR A 89 -12.15 9.41 2.43
C TYR A 89 -10.96 8.63 1.91
N GLN A 90 -9.78 9.09 2.29
CA GLN A 90 -8.49 8.48 1.96
C GLN A 90 -7.53 8.69 3.13
N LEU A 91 -6.55 7.80 3.26
CA LEU A 91 -5.51 7.92 4.30
C LEU A 91 -4.55 9.07 4.00
N PHE A 92 -4.22 9.30 2.73
CA PHE A 92 -3.42 10.45 2.32
C PHE A 92 -4.26 11.72 2.35
N ASP A 93 -3.71 12.78 2.93
CA ASP A 93 -4.30 14.12 2.93
C ASP A 93 -3.53 14.99 1.97
N GLU A 94 -4.16 15.39 0.86
CA GLU A 94 -3.49 16.14 -0.20
C GLU A 94 -3.16 17.58 0.22
N ALA A 95 -3.96 18.17 1.10
CA ALA A 95 -3.72 19.53 1.59
C ALA A 95 -2.51 19.59 2.52
N ASP A 96 -2.36 18.56 3.37
CA ASP A 96 -1.25 18.46 4.32
C ASP A 96 -0.03 17.75 3.73
N GLY A 97 -0.20 17.00 2.62
CA GLY A 97 0.84 16.15 2.04
C GLY A 97 1.28 15.02 2.99
N PHE A 98 0.36 14.48 3.77
CA PHE A 98 0.67 13.58 4.86
C PHE A 98 -0.35 12.44 4.96
N PHE A 99 0.05 11.30 5.53
CA PHE A 99 -0.85 10.19 5.80
C PHE A 99 -1.40 10.26 7.21
N TYR A 100 -2.70 9.98 7.36
CA TYR A 100 -3.39 9.94 8.64
C TYR A 100 -4.23 8.68 8.78
N ASP A 101 -4.41 8.24 10.02
CA ASP A 101 -5.42 7.23 10.34
C ASP A 101 -6.82 7.80 10.13
N VAL A 102 -7.74 6.94 9.78
CA VAL A 102 -9.16 7.29 9.62
C VAL A 102 -10.00 6.40 10.50
N LEU A 103 -10.78 7.02 11.37
CA LEU A 103 -11.81 6.36 12.14
C LEU A 103 -13.10 6.32 11.31
N ARG A 104 -13.59 5.13 11.04
CA ARG A 104 -14.83 4.89 10.30
C ARG A 104 -15.93 4.39 11.23
N PHE A 105 -17.13 4.92 11.07
CA PHE A 105 -18.32 4.52 11.82
C PHE A 105 -19.26 3.65 10.98
N PRO A 106 -20.14 2.83 11.63
CA PRO A 106 -21.06 1.96 10.92
C PRO A 106 -22.08 2.68 10.03
N ASP A 107 -22.38 3.94 10.32
CA ASP A 107 -23.27 4.78 9.51
C ASP A 107 -22.60 5.34 8.24
N GLY A 108 -21.33 5.00 8.03
CA GLY A 108 -20.55 5.48 6.90
C GLY A 108 -19.87 6.84 7.13
N SER A 109 -20.12 7.49 8.26
CA SER A 109 -19.35 8.68 8.64
C SER A 109 -17.91 8.31 9.00
N PHE A 110 -17.02 9.29 8.93
CA PHE A 110 -15.60 9.07 9.23
C PHE A 110 -14.97 10.31 9.86
N GLU A 111 -13.88 10.09 10.59
CA GLU A 111 -13.05 11.14 11.15
C GLU A 111 -11.58 10.85 10.84
N LYS A 112 -10.86 11.82 10.28
CA LYS A 112 -9.43 11.71 10.01
C LYS A 112 -8.64 12.23 11.19
N PHE A 113 -7.80 11.39 11.78
CA PHE A 113 -6.92 11.78 12.88
C PHE A 113 -5.69 12.52 12.36
N ARG A 114 -5.75 13.84 12.37
CA ARG A 114 -4.67 14.71 11.89
C ARG A 114 -3.55 14.88 12.94
N VAL A 115 -3.02 13.77 13.42
CA VAL A 115 -1.88 13.74 14.31
C VAL A 115 -0.62 13.48 13.49
N ARG A 116 0.23 14.48 13.36
CA ARG A 116 1.52 14.35 12.65
C ARG A 116 2.52 13.61 13.51
N SER A 117 2.63 12.33 13.29
CA SER A 117 3.50 11.41 14.01
C SER A 117 4.22 10.47 13.04
N LEU A 118 5.04 9.56 13.57
CA LEU A 118 5.70 8.51 12.77
C LEU A 118 4.71 7.62 12.01
N VAL A 119 3.49 7.46 12.50
CA VAL A 119 2.40 6.73 11.81
C VAL A 119 2.24 7.19 10.35
N GLY A 120 2.19 8.49 10.12
CA GLY A 120 2.01 9.05 8.78
C GLY A 120 3.28 9.09 7.93
N LEU A 121 4.44 8.71 8.48
CA LEU A 121 5.70 8.60 7.74
C LEU A 121 6.00 7.18 7.30
N VAL A 122 5.47 6.17 7.99
CA VAL A 122 5.70 4.74 7.67
C VAL A 122 5.34 4.40 6.22
N PRO A 123 4.24 4.91 5.61
CA PRO A 123 3.93 4.65 4.21
C PRO A 123 5.04 5.04 3.23
N LEU A 124 5.90 5.99 3.59
CA LEU A 124 7.04 6.40 2.75
C LEU A 124 8.13 5.35 2.65
N TYR A 125 8.14 4.32 3.51
CA TYR A 125 9.06 3.19 3.40
C TYR A 125 8.67 2.21 2.29
N ALA A 126 7.41 2.26 1.84
CA ALA A 126 6.90 1.44 0.75
C ALA A 126 7.27 2.06 -0.61
N ILE A 127 8.56 2.17 -0.90
CA ILE A 127 9.09 2.67 -2.17
C ILE A 127 10.11 1.71 -2.73
N GLU A 128 10.08 1.50 -4.05
CA GLU A 128 11.05 0.67 -4.77
C GLU A 128 11.32 1.26 -6.16
N ARG A 129 12.57 1.16 -6.59
CA ARG A 129 12.98 1.51 -7.94
C ARG A 129 13.34 0.24 -8.71
N LEU A 130 12.56 -0.08 -9.73
CA LEU A 130 12.84 -1.19 -10.64
C LEU A 130 13.62 -0.67 -11.85
N GLU A 131 14.93 -0.93 -11.87
CA GLU A 131 15.77 -0.62 -13.03
C GLU A 131 15.61 -1.68 -14.12
N GLU A 132 15.50 -1.25 -15.36
CA GLU A 132 15.30 -2.13 -16.52
C GLU A 132 16.34 -3.25 -16.58
N LYS A 133 17.61 -2.91 -16.48
CA LYS A 133 18.71 -3.89 -16.50
C LYS A 133 18.62 -4.97 -15.42
N TRP A 134 18.00 -4.62 -14.29
CA TRP A 134 17.86 -5.54 -13.16
C TRP A 134 16.72 -6.52 -13.35
N ILE A 135 15.62 -6.09 -13.99
CA ILE A 135 14.45 -6.92 -14.26
C ILE A 135 14.50 -7.59 -15.64
N GLU A 136 15.48 -7.25 -16.47
CA GLU A 136 15.67 -7.80 -17.82
C GLU A 136 15.61 -9.34 -17.87
N PRO A 137 16.26 -10.09 -16.96
CA PRO A 137 16.22 -11.55 -16.98
C PRO A 137 14.83 -12.17 -16.75
N PHE A 138 13.90 -11.43 -16.15
CA PHE A 138 12.59 -11.91 -15.70
C PHE A 138 11.51 -11.56 -16.71
N LYS A 139 11.47 -12.31 -17.81
CA LYS A 139 10.59 -12.02 -18.95
C LYS A 139 9.11 -12.05 -18.56
N ASP A 140 8.67 -13.09 -17.87
CA ASP A 140 7.25 -13.28 -17.52
C ASP A 140 6.78 -12.23 -16.53
N PHE A 141 7.63 -11.86 -15.56
CA PHE A 141 7.38 -10.76 -14.63
C PHE A 141 7.25 -9.43 -15.37
N ARG A 142 8.17 -9.10 -16.28
CA ARG A 142 8.16 -7.85 -17.05
C ARG A 142 6.91 -7.74 -17.92
N GLU A 143 6.57 -8.78 -18.66
CA GLU A 143 5.38 -8.80 -19.53
C GLU A 143 4.11 -8.62 -18.70
N SER A 144 4.00 -9.32 -17.56
CA SER A 144 2.87 -9.22 -16.65
C SER A 144 2.77 -7.83 -16.00
N MET A 145 3.90 -7.25 -15.58
CA MET A 145 3.96 -5.89 -15.01
C MET A 145 3.52 -4.85 -16.05
N ILE A 146 4.06 -4.92 -17.27
CA ILE A 146 3.71 -4.00 -18.35
C ILE A 146 2.22 -4.12 -18.69
N TRP A 147 1.72 -5.35 -18.80
CA TRP A 147 0.30 -5.59 -19.04
C TRP A 147 -0.57 -4.97 -17.96
N PHE A 148 -0.21 -5.19 -16.68
CA PHE A 148 -0.94 -4.65 -15.55
C PHE A 148 -0.96 -3.12 -15.54
N VAL A 149 0.19 -2.49 -15.73
CA VAL A 149 0.31 -1.03 -15.77
C VAL A 149 -0.55 -0.43 -16.89
N ARG A 150 -0.57 -1.06 -18.07
CA ARG A 150 -1.37 -0.59 -19.21
C ARG A 150 -2.88 -0.79 -19.04
N ASN A 151 -3.29 -1.95 -18.49
CA ASN A 151 -4.71 -2.32 -18.43
C ASN A 151 -5.40 -1.91 -17.14
N LYS A 152 -4.65 -1.54 -16.09
CA LYS A 152 -5.16 -1.11 -14.79
C LYS A 152 -4.73 0.33 -14.45
N ALA A 153 -4.67 1.19 -15.46
CA ALA A 153 -4.19 2.57 -15.31
C ALA A 153 -4.89 3.34 -14.18
N HIS A 154 -6.19 3.10 -13.97
CA HIS A 154 -6.96 3.73 -12.90
C HIS A 154 -6.52 3.35 -11.48
N VAL A 155 -5.84 2.20 -11.32
CA VAL A 155 -5.25 1.76 -10.04
C VAL A 155 -3.79 2.20 -9.94
N VAL A 156 -3.08 2.15 -11.06
CA VAL A 156 -1.63 2.43 -11.14
C VAL A 156 -1.30 3.91 -10.99
N GLN A 157 -2.18 4.79 -11.52
CA GLN A 157 -1.95 6.23 -11.48
C GLN A 157 -1.71 6.71 -10.03
N ASN A 158 -0.72 7.55 -9.83
CA ASN A 158 -0.31 8.06 -8.51
C ASN A 158 0.36 7.02 -7.57
N VAL A 159 0.63 5.80 -8.03
CA VAL A 159 1.39 4.78 -7.29
C VAL A 159 2.68 4.43 -8.02
N CYS A 160 2.63 4.30 -9.34
CA CYS A 160 3.77 3.97 -10.19
C CYS A 160 4.08 5.12 -11.15
N TYR A 161 5.34 5.50 -11.23
CA TYR A 161 5.80 6.54 -12.14
C TYR A 161 6.95 6.00 -13.01
N PRO A 162 6.86 6.10 -14.35
CA PRO A 162 8.01 5.84 -15.19
C PRO A 162 9.06 6.93 -14.95
N VAL A 163 10.27 6.52 -14.64
CA VAL A 163 11.41 7.44 -14.54
C VAL A 163 12.08 7.46 -15.92
N ASN A 164 11.77 8.48 -16.71
CA ASN A 164 12.50 8.72 -17.96
C ASN A 164 13.91 9.20 -17.64
N ARG A 165 14.90 8.66 -18.37
CA ARG A 165 16.32 9.02 -18.19
C ARG A 165 16.70 10.38 -18.80
N GLU A 166 15.73 11.15 -19.28
CA GLU A 166 15.94 12.49 -19.81
C GLU A 166 15.63 13.51 -18.71
N GLY A 167 16.67 13.86 -17.94
CA GLY A 167 16.64 14.86 -16.88
C GLY A 167 17.95 14.91 -16.18
#